data_69a68255bd29d1add68cedf6ebe39263
#
_entry.id   69a68255bd29d1add68cedf6ebe39263
#
_cell.length_a   1.000
_cell.length_b   1.000
_cell.length_c   1.000
_cell.angle_alpha   90.00
_cell.angle_beta   90.00
_cell.angle_gamma   90.00
#
_symmetry.space_group_name_H-M   'P 1'
#
loop_
_entity.id
_entity.type
_entity.pdbx_description
1 polymer ?
#
loop_
_entity_poly.entity_id
_entity_poly.type
_entity_poly.pdbx_seq_one_letter_code
_entity_poly.pdbx_strand_id
1 'polypeptide(L)'
;SFISGQLLEACILAMLYYVSMTLFKMPYAMLISTVIGVTSIVPMFGAMLGMAFGCVLIFAINPWMSLFFMVYFQIVQQFENNLIYPRVVGNSVGLPGIWVLLSIVVFGGLLGLFGMLIAVPATAVLYTLLGEFVNGRMRKKGQILDESGLLSMDSISSPEQESSSSNENQ
;
A
#
# COMPACT_ATOMS: atom_id res chain seq x y z
N SER A 1 6.56 11.87 6.08
CA SER A 1 6.48 10.56 6.75
C SER A 1 5.07 9.98 6.60
N PHE A 2 4.93 8.65 6.60
CA PHE A 2 3.64 7.95 6.46
C PHE A 2 2.60 8.44 7.49
N ILE A 3 3.01 8.57 8.74
CA ILE A 3 2.12 8.99 9.84
C ILE A 3 1.55 10.40 9.62
N SER A 4 2.36 11.34 9.13
CA SER A 4 1.85 12.69 8.83
C SER A 4 0.88 12.69 7.65
N GLY A 5 1.12 11.84 6.64
CA GLY A 5 0.17 11.63 5.54
C GLY A 5 -1.16 11.07 6.04
N GLN A 6 -1.12 10.07 6.91
CA GLN A 6 -2.30 9.43 7.50
C GLN A 6 -3.12 10.40 8.39
N LEU A 7 -2.44 11.22 9.19
CA LEU A 7 -3.13 12.25 9.99
C LEU A 7 -3.77 13.33 9.10
N LEU A 8 -3.08 13.75 8.05
CA LEU A 8 -3.62 14.70 7.09
C LEU A 8 -4.84 14.14 6.36
N GLU A 9 -4.77 12.88 5.93
CA GLU A 9 -5.88 12.15 5.33
C GLU A 9 -7.09 12.11 6.28
N ALA A 10 -6.89 11.70 7.54
CA ALA A 10 -7.94 11.64 8.55
C ALA A 10 -8.65 13.00 8.74
N CYS A 11 -7.89 14.10 8.76
CA CYS A 11 -8.44 15.46 8.83
C CYS A 11 -9.25 15.84 7.58
N ILE A 12 -8.72 15.52 6.39
CA ILE A 12 -9.41 15.78 5.12
C ILE A 12 -10.71 14.99 5.05
N LEU A 13 -10.70 13.71 5.44
CA LEU A 13 -11.89 12.87 5.46
C LEU A 13 -12.93 13.35 6.45
N ALA A 14 -12.53 13.67 7.68
CA ALA A 14 -13.45 14.23 8.68
C ALA A 14 -14.14 15.50 8.14
N MET A 15 -13.38 16.41 7.52
CA MET A 15 -13.92 17.63 6.94
C MET A 15 -14.84 17.35 5.74
N LEU A 16 -14.43 16.45 4.84
CA LEU A 16 -15.20 16.06 3.67
C LEU A 16 -16.55 15.46 4.05
N TYR A 17 -16.55 14.49 5.00
CA TYR A 17 -17.76 13.86 5.51
C TYR A 17 -18.63 14.87 6.26
N TYR A 18 -18.04 15.75 7.07
CA TYR A 18 -18.80 16.78 7.80
C TYR A 18 -19.54 17.72 6.85
N VAL A 19 -18.84 18.29 5.86
CA VAL A 19 -19.42 19.23 4.91
C VAL A 19 -20.49 18.56 4.06
N SER A 20 -20.22 17.40 3.51
CA SER A 20 -21.15 16.70 2.63
C SER A 20 -22.37 16.16 3.38
N MET A 21 -22.21 15.57 4.58
CA MET A 21 -23.34 15.14 5.40
C MET A 21 -24.23 16.31 5.85
N THR A 22 -23.61 17.45 6.16
CA THR A 22 -24.37 18.68 6.50
C THR A 22 -25.14 19.19 5.29
N LEU A 23 -24.56 19.14 4.08
CA LEU A 23 -25.24 19.53 2.84
C LEU A 23 -26.47 18.65 2.56
N PHE A 24 -26.36 17.33 2.80
CA PHE A 24 -27.47 16.38 2.68
C PHE A 24 -28.41 16.37 3.89
N LYS A 25 -28.21 17.27 4.86
CA LYS A 25 -29.01 17.38 6.10
C LYS A 25 -29.14 16.06 6.87
N MET A 26 -28.04 15.28 6.88
CA MET A 26 -28.00 14.02 7.62
C MET A 26 -27.90 14.29 9.12
N PRO A 27 -28.56 13.47 9.97
CA PRO A 27 -28.46 13.60 11.41
C PRO A 27 -27.04 13.24 11.88
N TYR A 28 -26.63 13.83 12.99
CA TYR A 28 -25.34 13.59 13.65
C TYR A 28 -24.10 13.78 12.75
N ALA A 29 -24.17 14.65 11.74
CA ALA A 29 -23.09 14.87 10.79
C ALA A 29 -21.74 15.12 11.48
N MET A 30 -21.69 15.97 12.50
CA MET A 30 -20.46 16.26 13.24
C MET A 30 -19.90 15.04 13.97
N LEU A 31 -20.77 14.27 14.65
CA LEU A 31 -20.34 13.09 15.41
C LEU A 31 -19.83 12.00 14.48
N ILE A 32 -20.60 11.68 13.44
CA ILE A 32 -20.25 10.62 12.48
C ILE A 32 -18.97 10.96 11.71
N SER A 33 -18.83 12.19 11.21
CA SER A 33 -17.64 12.62 10.49
C SER A 33 -16.38 12.61 11.37
N THR A 34 -16.51 12.99 12.64
CA THR A 34 -15.40 12.92 13.60
C THR A 34 -14.99 11.46 13.84
N VAL A 35 -15.95 10.56 14.05
CA VAL A 35 -15.67 9.13 14.24
C VAL A 35 -15.02 8.54 12.99
N ILE A 36 -15.53 8.85 11.78
CA ILE A 36 -14.93 8.41 10.53
C ILE A 36 -13.48 8.90 10.43
N GLY A 37 -13.20 10.19 10.69
CA GLY A 37 -11.86 10.74 10.66
C GLY A 37 -10.92 10.07 11.66
N VAL A 38 -11.35 9.86 12.88
CA VAL A 38 -10.53 9.18 13.90
C VAL A 38 -10.30 7.71 13.56
N THR A 39 -11.33 7.01 13.11
CA THR A 39 -11.17 5.58 12.75
C THR A 39 -10.35 5.39 11.48
N SER A 40 -10.38 6.31 10.52
CA SER A 40 -9.62 6.24 9.27
C SER A 40 -8.10 6.28 9.48
N ILE A 41 -7.63 6.67 10.66
CA ILE A 41 -6.22 6.53 11.05
C ILE A 41 -5.75 5.06 10.92
N VAL A 42 -6.65 4.10 11.09
CA VAL A 42 -6.36 2.68 10.81
C VAL A 42 -6.71 2.36 9.37
N PRO A 43 -5.72 2.15 8.48
CA PRO A 43 -5.96 1.88 7.08
C PRO A 43 -6.91 0.69 6.86
N MET A 44 -7.79 0.78 5.90
CA MET A 44 -8.78 -0.22 5.50
C MET A 44 -9.89 -0.50 6.53
N PHE A 45 -9.56 -0.72 7.80
CA PHE A 45 -10.54 -1.03 8.85
C PHE A 45 -11.25 0.22 9.36
N GLY A 46 -10.59 1.36 9.36
CA GLY A 46 -11.13 2.59 9.92
C GLY A 46 -12.41 3.06 9.23
N ALA A 47 -12.39 3.04 7.91
CA ALA A 47 -13.56 3.42 7.12
C ALA A 47 -14.76 2.48 7.36
N MET A 48 -14.52 1.17 7.46
CA MET A 48 -15.57 0.19 7.75
C MET A 48 -16.19 0.40 9.14
N LEU A 49 -15.38 0.67 10.15
CA LEU A 49 -15.85 0.97 11.51
C LEU A 49 -16.65 2.26 11.54
N GLY A 50 -16.17 3.32 10.88
CA GLY A 50 -16.88 4.58 10.76
C GLY A 50 -18.22 4.44 10.03
N MET A 51 -18.28 3.66 8.95
CA MET A 51 -19.52 3.34 8.24
C MET A 51 -20.50 2.59 9.14
N ALA A 52 -20.06 1.53 9.82
CA ALA A 52 -20.91 0.73 10.68
C ALA A 52 -21.51 1.59 11.81
N PHE A 53 -20.68 2.41 12.45
CA PHE A 53 -21.13 3.34 13.50
C PHE A 53 -22.16 4.36 12.97
N GLY A 54 -21.87 4.98 11.82
CA GLY A 54 -22.79 5.94 11.19
C GLY A 54 -24.13 5.30 10.79
N CYS A 55 -24.07 4.09 10.19
CA CYS A 55 -25.28 3.35 9.82
C CYS A 55 -26.16 3.06 11.03
N VAL A 56 -25.60 2.59 12.14
CA VAL A 56 -26.36 2.28 13.36
C VAL A 56 -27.03 3.53 13.94
N LEU A 57 -26.30 4.65 14.01
CA LEU A 57 -26.85 5.89 14.55
C LEU A 57 -27.99 6.46 13.67
N ILE A 58 -27.79 6.48 12.36
CA ILE A 58 -28.80 7.00 11.43
C ILE A 58 -29.99 6.05 11.35
N PHE A 59 -29.77 4.74 11.42
CA PHE A 59 -30.83 3.72 11.40
C PHE A 59 -31.80 3.89 12.58
N ALA A 60 -31.29 4.25 13.76
CA ALA A 60 -32.10 4.48 14.96
C ALA A 60 -33.11 5.64 14.78
N ILE A 61 -32.85 6.56 13.84
CA ILE A 61 -33.75 7.70 13.56
C ILE A 61 -34.63 7.39 12.35
N ASN A 62 -33.99 6.98 11.23
CA ASN A 62 -34.68 6.74 9.98
C ASN A 62 -33.94 5.66 9.16
N PRO A 63 -34.53 4.45 8.99
CA PRO A 63 -33.92 3.34 8.24
C PRO A 63 -33.65 3.70 6.79
N TRP A 64 -34.49 4.47 6.12
CA TRP A 64 -34.28 4.89 4.74
C TRP A 64 -33.09 5.82 4.58
N MET A 65 -32.88 6.69 5.55
CA MET A 65 -31.72 7.58 5.54
C MET A 65 -30.40 6.83 5.81
N SER A 66 -30.46 5.76 6.59
CA SER A 66 -29.32 4.86 6.80
C SER A 66 -28.92 4.14 5.49
N LEU A 67 -29.90 3.67 4.72
CA LEU A 67 -29.64 3.07 3.41
C LEU A 67 -29.01 4.10 2.43
N PHE A 68 -29.55 5.32 2.41
CA PHE A 68 -28.97 6.41 1.63
C PHE A 68 -27.52 6.71 2.08
N PHE A 69 -27.26 6.73 3.40
CA PHE A 69 -25.93 6.93 3.94
C PHE A 69 -24.95 5.83 3.50
N MET A 70 -25.37 4.56 3.46
CA MET A 70 -24.52 3.47 2.95
C MET A 70 -24.09 3.70 1.50
N VAL A 71 -25.02 4.03 0.62
CA VAL A 71 -24.72 4.30 -0.79
C VAL A 71 -23.82 5.52 -0.95
N TYR A 72 -24.17 6.60 -0.26
CA TYR A 72 -23.38 7.82 -0.22
C TYR A 72 -21.95 7.55 0.28
N PHE A 73 -21.81 6.79 1.39
CA PHE A 73 -20.51 6.43 1.94
C PHE A 73 -19.65 5.67 0.92
N GLN A 74 -20.22 4.70 0.20
CA GLN A 74 -19.51 3.96 -0.84
C GLN A 74 -19.02 4.86 -1.97
N ILE A 75 -19.80 5.84 -2.38
CA ILE A 75 -19.40 6.81 -3.41
C ILE A 75 -18.21 7.64 -2.91
N VAL A 76 -18.29 8.19 -1.70
CA VAL A 76 -17.19 8.97 -1.11
C VAL A 76 -15.95 8.12 -0.93
N GLN A 77 -16.09 6.85 -0.53
CA GLN A 77 -14.98 5.91 -0.38
C GLN A 77 -14.27 5.64 -1.71
N GLN A 78 -15.01 5.57 -2.83
CA GLN A 78 -14.40 5.45 -4.15
C GLN A 78 -13.57 6.69 -4.53
N PHE A 79 -14.06 7.89 -4.20
CA PHE A 79 -13.28 9.12 -4.38
C PHE A 79 -12.03 9.14 -3.50
N GLU A 80 -12.13 8.73 -2.27
CA GLU A 80 -11.01 8.61 -1.35
C GLU A 80 -9.94 7.68 -1.92
N ASN A 81 -10.29 6.44 -2.21
CA ASN A 81 -9.36 5.42 -2.66
C ASN A 81 -8.66 5.77 -3.99
N ASN A 82 -9.36 6.45 -4.90
CA ASN A 82 -8.84 6.73 -6.23
C ASN A 82 -8.19 8.12 -6.36
N LEU A 83 -8.58 9.07 -5.52
CA LEU A 83 -8.16 10.46 -5.66
C LEU A 83 -7.39 11.00 -4.46
N ILE A 84 -7.93 10.82 -3.25
CA ILE A 84 -7.40 11.42 -2.02
C ILE A 84 -6.21 10.61 -1.52
N TYR A 85 -6.40 9.32 -1.33
CA TYR A 85 -5.39 8.42 -0.77
C TYR A 85 -4.05 8.47 -1.54
N PRO A 86 -3.99 8.31 -2.87
CA PRO A 86 -2.73 8.35 -3.60
C PRO A 86 -2.05 9.72 -3.60
N ARG A 87 -2.81 10.82 -3.40
CA ARG A 87 -2.25 12.17 -3.34
C ARG A 87 -1.75 12.57 -1.98
N VAL A 88 -2.37 12.09 -0.91
CA VAL A 88 -2.10 12.49 0.47
C VAL A 88 -1.11 11.54 1.13
N VAL A 89 -1.37 10.26 1.05
CA VAL A 89 -0.51 9.21 1.64
C VAL A 89 0.56 8.77 0.65
N GLY A 90 0.30 8.88 -0.63
CA GLY A 90 1.20 8.58 -1.73
C GLY A 90 1.29 7.09 -2.03
N ASN A 91 1.88 6.77 -3.20
CA ASN A 91 2.24 5.41 -3.59
C ASN A 91 3.50 4.92 -2.83
N SER A 92 3.70 5.44 -1.61
CA SER A 92 4.95 5.31 -0.85
C SER A 92 5.33 3.87 -0.53
N VAL A 93 4.46 2.92 -0.76
CA VAL A 93 4.70 1.58 -0.24
C VAL A 93 4.80 0.50 -1.32
N GLY A 94 4.36 0.71 -2.57
CA GLY A 94 4.50 -0.28 -3.65
C GLY A 94 4.08 -1.72 -3.27
N LEU A 95 3.43 -1.87 -2.12
CA LEU A 95 3.06 -3.16 -1.54
C LEU A 95 1.75 -3.65 -2.14
N PRO A 96 1.67 -4.91 -2.58
CA PRO A 96 0.38 -5.54 -2.85
C PRO A 96 -0.52 -5.46 -1.60
N GLY A 97 -1.81 -5.13 -1.79
CA GLY A 97 -2.76 -4.91 -0.68
C GLY A 97 -2.87 -6.09 0.30
N ILE A 98 -2.58 -7.31 -0.15
CA ILE A 98 -2.55 -8.50 0.69
C ILE A 98 -1.49 -8.42 1.81
N TRP A 99 -0.32 -7.82 1.53
CA TRP A 99 0.73 -7.62 2.53
C TRP A 99 0.34 -6.58 3.57
N VAL A 100 -0.37 -5.54 3.13
CA VAL A 100 -0.92 -4.53 4.04
C VAL A 100 -1.96 -5.15 4.98
N LEU A 101 -2.89 -5.94 4.43
CA LEU A 101 -3.90 -6.63 5.21
C LEU A 101 -3.27 -7.61 6.22
N LEU A 102 -2.33 -8.44 5.76
CA LEU A 102 -1.63 -9.40 6.62
C LEU A 102 -0.89 -8.70 7.76
N SER A 103 -0.19 -7.61 7.46
CA SER A 103 0.55 -6.86 8.48
C SER A 103 -0.38 -6.23 9.52
N ILE A 104 -1.51 -5.65 9.11
CA ILE A 104 -2.48 -5.08 10.05
C ILE A 104 -3.04 -6.17 10.97
N VAL A 105 -3.35 -7.35 10.45
CA VAL A 105 -3.85 -8.46 11.27
C VAL A 105 -2.78 -8.95 12.25
N VAL A 106 -1.55 -9.15 11.80
CA VAL A 106 -0.46 -9.64 12.64
C VAL A 106 -0.06 -8.62 13.71
N PHE A 107 0.25 -7.40 13.30
CA PHE A 107 0.66 -6.35 14.24
C PHE A 107 -0.50 -5.86 15.12
N GLY A 108 -1.72 -5.87 14.57
CA GLY A 108 -2.92 -5.56 15.35
C GLY A 108 -3.20 -6.61 16.43
N GLY A 109 -2.99 -7.90 16.12
CA GLY A 109 -3.12 -8.98 17.09
C GLY A 109 -2.04 -8.96 18.20
N LEU A 110 -0.83 -8.50 17.88
CA LEU A 110 0.29 -8.43 18.83
C LEU A 110 0.27 -7.17 19.70
N LEU A 111 0.01 -6.01 19.12
CA LEU A 111 0.18 -4.69 19.73
C LEU A 111 -1.12 -3.86 19.74
N GLY A 112 -2.24 -4.44 19.33
CA GLY A 112 -3.53 -3.76 19.28
C GLY A 112 -3.53 -2.58 18.30
N LEU A 113 -4.20 -1.49 18.67
CA LEU A 113 -4.37 -0.30 17.84
C LEU A 113 -3.02 0.34 17.42
N PHE A 114 -2.04 0.38 18.31
CA PHE A 114 -0.70 0.87 17.99
C PHE A 114 0.01 -0.01 16.97
N GLY A 115 -0.19 -1.33 17.05
CA GLY A 115 0.32 -2.27 16.07
C GLY A 115 -0.26 -2.03 14.68
N MET A 116 -1.55 -1.78 14.58
CA MET A 116 -2.21 -1.47 13.31
C MET A 116 -1.65 -0.18 12.66
N LEU A 117 -1.36 0.84 13.45
CA LEU A 117 -0.77 2.09 12.95
C LEU A 117 0.66 1.91 12.41
N ILE A 118 1.45 1.06 13.08
CA ILE A 118 2.84 0.81 12.71
C ILE A 118 2.96 -0.29 11.65
N ALA A 119 1.92 -1.11 11.47
CA ALA A 119 1.93 -2.26 10.58
C ALA A 119 2.37 -1.91 9.15
N VAL A 120 1.78 -0.88 8.55
CA VAL A 120 2.07 -0.49 7.16
C VAL A 120 3.52 -0.01 6.99
N PRO A 121 4.05 0.95 7.78
CA PRO A 121 5.45 1.35 7.63
C PRO A 121 6.44 0.24 7.98
N ALA A 122 6.15 -0.60 8.98
CA ALA A 122 7.01 -1.73 9.33
C ALA A 122 7.09 -2.76 8.19
N THR A 123 5.95 -3.08 7.59
CA THR A 123 5.92 -4.02 6.45
C THR A 123 6.56 -3.43 5.21
N ALA A 124 6.44 -2.12 4.98
CA ALA A 124 7.12 -1.45 3.87
C ALA A 124 8.64 -1.60 3.96
N VAL A 125 9.19 -1.34 5.15
CA VAL A 125 10.63 -1.52 5.41
C VAL A 125 11.04 -2.98 5.23
N LEU A 126 10.27 -3.92 5.79
CA LEU A 126 10.55 -5.35 5.69
C LEU A 126 10.51 -5.83 4.23
N TYR A 127 9.51 -5.39 3.46
CA TYR A 127 9.36 -5.75 2.05
C TYR A 127 10.51 -5.19 1.20
N THR A 128 10.93 -3.95 1.45
CA THR A 128 12.08 -3.33 0.76
C THR A 128 13.37 -4.08 1.07
N LEU A 129 13.62 -4.40 2.34
CA LEU A 129 14.80 -5.17 2.76
C LEU A 129 14.81 -6.57 2.15
N LEU A 130 13.67 -7.26 2.11
CA LEU A 130 13.55 -8.55 1.46
C LEU A 130 13.79 -8.45 -0.05
N GLY A 131 13.26 -7.41 -0.71
CA GLY A 131 13.46 -7.14 -2.12
C GLY A 131 14.94 -6.89 -2.45
N GLU A 132 15.64 -6.09 -1.65
CA GLU A 132 17.07 -5.84 -1.82
C GLU A 132 17.92 -7.10 -1.58
N PHE A 133 17.56 -7.89 -0.57
CA PHE A 133 18.25 -9.13 -0.27
C PHE A 133 18.11 -10.18 -1.39
N VAL A 134 16.91 -10.32 -1.95
CA VAL A 134 16.62 -11.24 -3.06
C VAL A 134 17.28 -10.75 -4.35
N ASN A 135 17.14 -9.46 -4.67
CA ASN A 135 17.76 -8.87 -5.86
C ASN A 135 19.28 -8.88 -5.79
N GLY A 136 19.86 -8.65 -4.62
CA GLY A 136 21.30 -8.74 -4.41
C GLY A 136 21.86 -10.15 -4.67
N ARG A 137 21.09 -11.20 -4.31
CA ARG A 137 21.48 -12.58 -4.61
C ARG A 137 21.33 -12.94 -6.10
N MET A 138 20.27 -12.45 -6.73
CA MET A 138 20.05 -12.71 -8.17
C MET A 138 21.09 -11.98 -9.04
N ARG A 139 21.48 -10.77 -8.66
CA ARG A 139 22.51 -10.00 -9.36
C ARG A 139 23.89 -10.67 -9.28
N LYS A 140 24.26 -11.22 -8.12
CA LYS A 140 25.48 -12.03 -7.96
C LYS A 140 25.44 -13.30 -8.81
N LYS A 141 24.30 -13.96 -8.92
CA LYS A 141 24.14 -15.17 -9.72
C LYS A 141 24.18 -14.87 -11.22
N GLY A 142 23.60 -13.75 -11.65
CA GLY A 142 23.67 -13.27 -13.04
C GLY A 142 25.08 -12.90 -13.47
N GLN A 143 25.85 -12.23 -12.61
CA GLN A 143 27.26 -11.90 -12.89
C GLN A 143 28.14 -13.12 -13.01
N ILE A 144 27.95 -14.14 -12.17
CA ILE A 144 28.70 -15.38 -12.21
C ILE A 144 28.44 -16.17 -13.53
N LEU A 145 27.18 -16.14 -14.01
CA LEU A 145 26.82 -16.81 -15.28
C LEU A 145 27.36 -16.06 -16.49
N ASP A 146 27.40 -14.73 -16.46
CA ASP A 146 27.96 -13.91 -17.53
C ASP A 146 29.49 -14.08 -17.59
N GLU A 147 30.17 -14.04 -16.46
CA GLU A 147 31.60 -14.24 -16.37
C GLU A 147 32.01 -15.68 -16.79
N SER A 148 31.25 -16.71 -16.41
CA SER A 148 31.47 -18.07 -16.84
C SER A 148 31.18 -18.28 -18.35
N GLY A 149 30.19 -17.53 -18.88
CA GLY A 149 29.88 -17.52 -20.31
C GLY A 149 30.96 -16.87 -21.16
N LEU A 150 31.53 -15.78 -20.69
CA LEU A 150 32.66 -15.12 -21.37
C LEU A 150 33.93 -15.98 -21.37
N LEU A 151 34.26 -16.62 -20.26
CA LEU A 151 35.39 -17.53 -20.15
C LEU A 151 35.23 -18.77 -21.08
N SER A 152 33.98 -19.23 -21.26
CA SER A 152 33.67 -20.32 -22.18
C SER A 152 33.82 -19.91 -23.66
N MET A 153 33.48 -18.68 -24.01
CA MET A 153 33.65 -18.16 -25.37
C MET A 153 35.10 -17.89 -25.72
N ASP A 154 35.91 -17.40 -24.80
CA ASP A 154 37.33 -17.12 -25.00
C ASP A 154 38.15 -18.43 -25.22
N SER A 155 37.74 -19.50 -24.52
CA SER A 155 38.37 -20.83 -24.70
C SER A 155 38.04 -21.49 -26.05
N ILE A 156 36.93 -21.09 -26.69
CA ILE A 156 36.53 -21.62 -28.02
C ILE A 156 37.15 -20.83 -29.16
N SER A 157 37.47 -19.53 -28.95
CA SER A 157 38.08 -18.67 -29.98
C SER A 157 39.60 -18.80 -30.13
N SER A 158 40.28 -19.41 -29.16
CA SER A 158 41.74 -19.52 -29.16
C SER A 158 42.40 -20.66 -30.01
N PRO A 159 41.70 -21.73 -30.45
CA PRO A 159 42.36 -22.81 -31.19
C PRO A 159 42.58 -22.55 -32.70
N GLU A 160 41.92 -21.56 -33.30
CA GLU A 160 41.99 -21.38 -34.75
C GLU A 160 43.12 -20.44 -35.25
N GLN A 161 43.78 -19.68 -34.39
CA GLN A 161 44.85 -18.78 -34.78
C GLN A 161 46.24 -19.42 -34.79
N GLU A 162 46.48 -20.54 -34.13
CA GLU A 162 47.77 -21.23 -34.15
C GLU A 162 47.97 -22.15 -35.36
N SER A 163 46.89 -22.54 -36.06
CA SER A 163 47.02 -23.43 -37.21
C SER A 163 47.28 -22.72 -38.56
N SER A 164 47.03 -21.39 -38.64
CA SER A 164 47.22 -20.63 -39.88
C SER A 164 48.59 -20.02 -40.01
N SER A 165 49.38 -19.88 -38.95
CA SER A 165 50.76 -19.32 -39.02
C SER A 165 51.85 -20.36 -39.35
N SER A 166 51.49 -21.65 -39.28
CA SER A 166 52.44 -22.75 -39.54
C SER A 166 52.53 -23.17 -41.04
N ASN A 167 51.64 -22.68 -41.91
CA ASN A 167 51.57 -23.06 -43.31
C ASN A 167 52.13 -22.01 -44.28
N GLU A 168 52.72 -20.90 -43.86
CA GLU A 168 53.22 -19.82 -44.71
C GLU A 168 54.74 -19.74 -44.79
N ASN A 169 55.46 -20.72 -44.22
CA ASN A 169 56.94 -20.82 -44.28
C ASN A 169 57.45 -22.19 -44.78
N GLN A 170 56.89 -22.70 -45.89
CA GLN A 170 57.60 -23.73 -46.70
C GLN A 170 57.51 -23.40 -48.17
#